data_2e116cb3de5d3348c889a3be3cb8cbd6
#
_entry.id   2e116cb3de5d3348c889a3be3cb8cbd6
#
_cell.length_a   1.000
_cell.length_b   1.000
_cell.length_c   1.000
_cell.angle_alpha   90.00
_cell.angle_beta   90.00
_cell.angle_gamma   90.00
#
_symmetry.space_group_name_H-M   'P 1'
#
loop_
_entity.id
_entity.type
_entity.pdbx_description
1 polymer ?
#
loop_
_entity_poly.entity_id
_entity_poly.type
_entity_poly.pdbx_seq_one_letter_code
_entity_poly.pdbx_strand_id
1 'polypeptide(L)'
;IRIPVLRWPGGCFADEYHWKDGIGPKEGRKKIVNTHWGGVVEDNSFGTHEFFELCRQLGCETYINGNMGSGTVQEMSEWVEYMTFEGVSPMADLRTKNGHKEAWTVDYFGVGNENWGCGGNMNPDFYGNMYRRYQTYVRNYAGNKPIKKIACGANVDDYEWTEEVMKTTFRRNEPGQHGFMDGLSLHYYTHPGGWLNKGSATEFDEKKWYQTMKKTWYMDELI
;
A
#
# COMPACT_ATOMS: atom_id res chain seq x y z
N ILE A 1 -9.63 11.94 -17.66
CA ILE A 1 -9.15 12.21 -16.30
C ILE A 1 -7.71 11.71 -16.24
N ARG A 2 -6.82 12.55 -15.76
CA ARG A 2 -5.42 12.18 -15.53
C ARG A 2 -5.27 11.74 -14.08
N ILE A 3 -4.88 10.50 -13.84
CA ILE A 3 -4.63 9.97 -12.49
C ILE A 3 -3.29 10.55 -12.00
N PRO A 4 -3.26 11.29 -10.87
CA PRO A 4 -2.01 11.84 -10.36
C PRO A 4 -1.10 10.78 -9.72
N VAL A 5 -1.67 9.85 -8.98
CA VAL A 5 -0.97 8.77 -8.26
C VAL A 5 -1.73 7.46 -8.43
N LEU A 6 -1.04 6.37 -8.69
CA LEU A 6 -1.63 5.03 -8.74
C LEU A 6 -1.05 4.16 -7.64
N ARG A 7 -1.92 3.54 -6.84
CA ARG A 7 -1.56 2.65 -5.74
C ARG A 7 -1.72 1.18 -6.11
N TRP A 8 -0.70 0.37 -5.80
CA TRP A 8 -0.71 -1.09 -6.00
C TRP A 8 0.31 -1.77 -5.06
N PRO A 9 0.11 -3.05 -4.62
CA PRO A 9 -1.16 -3.76 -4.57
C PRO A 9 -2.17 -3.01 -3.68
N GLY A 10 -3.47 -3.25 -3.86
CA GLY A 10 -4.51 -2.53 -3.14
C GLY A 10 -5.36 -3.41 -2.24
N GLY A 11 -6.02 -2.75 -1.28
CA GLY A 11 -6.93 -3.38 -0.34
C GLY A 11 -6.28 -4.46 0.52
N CYS A 12 -7.10 -5.35 1.04
CA CYS A 12 -6.67 -6.47 1.89
C CYS A 12 -5.66 -7.41 1.21
N PHE A 13 -5.71 -7.49 -0.11
CA PHE A 13 -4.75 -8.29 -0.90
C PHE A 13 -3.30 -7.83 -0.70
N ALA A 14 -3.05 -6.55 -0.43
CA ALA A 14 -1.71 -6.02 -0.22
C ALA A 14 -0.97 -6.72 0.95
N ASP A 15 -1.70 -7.11 1.99
CA ASP A 15 -1.14 -7.79 3.16
C ASP A 15 -1.12 -9.33 3.06
N GLU A 16 -1.49 -9.87 1.89
CA GLU A 16 -1.32 -11.26 1.49
C GLU A 16 -0.35 -11.42 0.30
N TYR A 17 -0.04 -10.34 -0.42
CA TYR A 17 0.77 -10.36 -1.63
C TYR A 17 2.25 -10.51 -1.32
N HIS A 18 2.86 -11.55 -1.87
CA HIS A 18 4.31 -11.78 -1.85
C HIS A 18 4.92 -11.37 -3.19
N TRP A 19 5.61 -10.24 -3.22
CA TRP A 19 6.08 -9.60 -4.44
C TRP A 19 6.95 -10.48 -5.36
N LYS A 20 7.71 -11.43 -4.76
CA LYS A 20 8.53 -12.37 -5.53
C LYS A 20 7.70 -13.33 -6.38
N ASP A 21 6.46 -13.57 -6.00
CA ASP A 21 5.53 -14.40 -6.76
C ASP A 21 5.03 -13.70 -8.05
N GLY A 22 5.16 -12.35 -8.11
CA GLY A 22 4.73 -11.53 -9.24
C GLY A 22 5.86 -10.99 -10.12
N ILE A 23 7.06 -11.59 -10.10
CA ILE A 23 8.19 -11.20 -10.96
C ILE A 23 8.70 -12.38 -11.80
N GLY A 24 9.54 -12.07 -12.79
CA GLY A 24 10.05 -13.06 -13.72
C GLY A 24 9.02 -13.47 -14.78
N PRO A 25 9.29 -14.55 -15.57
CA PRO A 25 8.40 -15.04 -16.62
C PRO A 25 7.02 -15.39 -16.08
N LYS A 26 5.97 -14.92 -16.74
CA LYS A 26 4.57 -15.05 -16.25
C LYS A 26 4.13 -16.50 -16.08
N GLU A 27 4.61 -17.39 -16.96
CA GLU A 27 4.28 -18.80 -16.94
C GLU A 27 4.81 -19.53 -15.69
N GLY A 28 5.86 -18.99 -15.07
CA GLY A 28 6.49 -19.54 -13.87
C GLY A 28 6.04 -18.88 -12.55
N ARG A 29 5.16 -17.88 -12.63
CA ARG A 29 4.71 -17.15 -11.42
C ARG A 29 3.81 -18.03 -10.57
N LYS A 30 4.03 -17.95 -9.27
CA LYS A 30 3.24 -18.71 -8.30
C LYS A 30 1.82 -18.17 -8.23
N LYS A 31 0.85 -19.07 -8.27
CA LYS A 31 -0.56 -18.74 -8.07
C LYS A 31 -0.89 -18.71 -6.58
N ILE A 32 -1.77 -17.80 -6.19
CA ILE A 32 -2.26 -17.68 -4.80
C ILE A 32 -3.78 -17.62 -4.80
N VAL A 33 -4.38 -18.00 -3.67
CA VAL A 33 -5.82 -17.80 -3.46
C VAL A 33 -6.04 -16.44 -2.83
N ASN A 34 -6.85 -15.60 -3.47
CA ASN A 34 -7.28 -14.32 -2.90
C ASN A 34 -8.39 -14.57 -1.87
N THR A 35 -8.03 -14.68 -0.61
CA THR A 35 -8.95 -15.12 0.45
C THR A 35 -9.99 -14.06 0.80
N HIS A 36 -9.69 -12.78 0.60
CA HIS A 36 -10.60 -11.69 0.92
C HIS A 36 -11.62 -11.39 -0.19
N TRP A 37 -11.30 -11.71 -1.44
CA TRP A 37 -12.11 -11.32 -2.59
C TRP A 37 -12.58 -12.52 -3.40
N GLY A 38 -13.50 -13.29 -2.81
CA GLY A 38 -14.22 -14.36 -3.49
C GLY A 38 -13.47 -15.68 -3.64
N GLY A 39 -12.30 -15.85 -3.03
CA GLY A 39 -11.52 -17.09 -3.11
C GLY A 39 -11.01 -17.40 -4.51
N VAL A 40 -10.89 -16.38 -5.37
CA VAL A 40 -10.38 -16.55 -6.73
C VAL A 40 -8.88 -16.85 -6.70
N VAL A 41 -8.42 -17.56 -7.73
CA VAL A 41 -6.99 -17.83 -7.89
C VAL A 41 -6.36 -16.68 -8.69
N GLU A 42 -5.46 -15.97 -8.05
CA GLU A 42 -4.62 -14.96 -8.69
C GLU A 42 -3.42 -15.66 -9.35
N ASP A 43 -3.16 -15.34 -10.61
CA ASP A 43 -2.03 -15.92 -11.37
C ASP A 43 -0.75 -15.09 -11.30
N ASN A 44 -0.82 -13.94 -10.62
CA ASN A 44 0.26 -12.97 -10.50
C ASN A 44 0.83 -12.47 -11.86
N SER A 45 0.00 -12.50 -12.91
CA SER A 45 0.37 -12.01 -14.24
C SER A 45 0.58 -10.49 -14.27
N PHE A 46 0.02 -9.78 -13.30
CA PHE A 46 0.28 -8.37 -13.05
C PHE A 46 1.12 -8.23 -11.77
N GLY A 47 2.36 -7.80 -11.91
CA GLY A 47 3.31 -7.68 -10.82
C GLY A 47 4.09 -6.36 -10.88
N THR A 48 5.24 -6.32 -10.24
CA THR A 48 6.06 -5.11 -10.12
C THR A 48 6.37 -4.46 -11.47
N HIS A 49 6.82 -5.23 -12.45
CA HIS A 49 7.20 -4.72 -13.77
C HIS A 49 6.00 -4.14 -14.53
N GLU A 50 4.88 -4.86 -14.49
CA GLU A 50 3.65 -4.44 -15.15
C GLU A 50 3.07 -3.16 -14.51
N PHE A 51 3.18 -3.04 -13.19
CA PHE A 51 2.74 -1.85 -12.47
C PHE A 51 3.55 -0.59 -12.86
N PHE A 52 4.88 -0.69 -12.86
CA PHE A 52 5.72 0.45 -13.25
C PHE A 52 5.53 0.83 -14.72
N GLU A 53 5.36 -0.16 -15.60
CA GLU A 53 5.06 0.11 -17.01
C GLU A 53 3.70 0.81 -17.17
N LEU A 54 2.67 0.39 -16.42
CA LEU A 54 1.38 1.07 -16.42
C LEU A 54 1.50 2.52 -15.94
N CYS A 55 2.21 2.77 -14.84
CA CYS A 55 2.44 4.13 -14.33
C CYS A 55 3.19 5.01 -15.34
N ARG A 56 4.19 4.44 -16.02
CA ARG A 56 4.93 5.13 -17.09
C ARG A 56 4.00 5.54 -18.25
N GLN A 57 3.11 4.65 -18.68
CA GLN A 57 2.14 4.95 -19.74
C GLN A 57 1.12 6.00 -19.33
N LEU A 58 0.65 5.96 -18.09
CA LEU A 58 -0.31 6.92 -17.54
C LEU A 58 0.35 8.27 -17.20
N GLY A 59 1.65 8.31 -17.02
CA GLY A 59 2.38 9.49 -16.58
C GLY A 59 2.00 9.91 -15.16
N CYS A 60 1.79 8.95 -14.26
CA CYS A 60 1.41 9.17 -12.86
C CYS A 60 2.53 8.76 -11.90
N GLU A 61 2.47 9.30 -10.67
CA GLU A 61 3.33 8.88 -9.58
C GLU A 61 2.96 7.47 -9.09
N THR A 62 3.93 6.81 -8.47
CA THR A 62 3.81 5.43 -7.99
C THR A 62 3.56 5.37 -6.50
N TYR A 63 2.61 4.53 -6.09
CA TYR A 63 2.38 4.21 -4.69
C TYR A 63 2.41 2.68 -4.52
N ILE A 64 3.50 2.16 -3.98
CA ILE A 64 3.64 0.74 -3.65
C ILE A 64 3.15 0.50 -2.23
N ASN A 65 2.36 -0.56 -2.04
CA ASN A 65 1.88 -0.94 -0.70
C ASN A 65 2.55 -2.24 -0.24
N GLY A 66 3.34 -2.16 0.82
CA GLY A 66 4.07 -3.29 1.38
C GLY A 66 3.22 -4.19 2.25
N ASN A 67 3.53 -5.48 2.25
CA ASN A 67 2.85 -6.50 3.04
C ASN A 67 3.37 -6.53 4.47
N MET A 68 2.57 -6.05 5.42
CA MET A 68 2.82 -6.10 6.86
C MET A 68 2.06 -7.23 7.55
N GLY A 69 1.02 -7.77 6.92
CA GLY A 69 0.18 -8.81 7.48
C GLY A 69 0.88 -10.17 7.49
N SER A 70 1.13 -10.73 6.32
CA SER A 70 1.77 -12.05 6.16
C SER A 70 3.24 -11.99 5.73
N GLY A 71 3.74 -10.82 5.30
CA GLY A 71 5.10 -10.63 4.85
C GLY A 71 6.11 -10.45 6.00
N THR A 72 7.38 -10.38 5.64
CA THR A 72 8.48 -10.15 6.57
C THR A 72 9.16 -8.81 6.32
N VAL A 73 9.86 -8.31 7.34
CA VAL A 73 10.70 -7.09 7.20
C VAL A 73 11.74 -7.26 6.10
N GLN A 74 12.36 -8.44 6.00
CA GLN A 74 13.34 -8.74 4.97
C GLN A 74 12.72 -8.68 3.59
N GLU A 75 11.56 -9.32 3.41
CA GLU A 75 10.85 -9.32 2.13
C GLU A 75 10.51 -7.90 1.66
N MET A 76 10.02 -7.06 2.56
CA MET A 76 9.74 -5.66 2.26
C MET A 76 11.01 -4.89 1.91
N SER A 77 12.08 -5.06 2.65
CA SER A 77 13.38 -4.43 2.38
C SER A 77 13.95 -4.84 1.02
N GLU A 78 13.90 -6.13 0.71
CA GLU A 78 14.37 -6.67 -0.57
C GLU A 78 13.53 -6.16 -1.75
N TRP A 79 12.22 -5.93 -1.54
CA TRP A 79 11.38 -5.36 -2.59
C TRP A 79 11.76 -3.91 -2.90
N VAL A 80 12.00 -3.10 -1.86
CA VAL A 80 12.47 -1.72 -2.03
C VAL A 80 13.82 -1.68 -2.74
N GLU A 81 14.76 -2.55 -2.35
CA GLU A 81 16.06 -2.70 -3.01
C GLU A 81 15.89 -3.11 -4.48
N TYR A 82 15.05 -4.12 -4.75
CA TYR A 82 14.74 -4.59 -6.10
C TYR A 82 14.24 -3.47 -7.00
N MET A 83 13.35 -2.63 -6.49
CA MET A 83 12.77 -1.54 -7.26
C MET A 83 13.73 -0.36 -7.46
N THR A 84 14.52 0.01 -6.45
CA THR A 84 15.13 1.34 -6.39
C THR A 84 16.65 1.38 -6.37
N PHE A 85 17.35 0.26 -6.17
CA PHE A 85 18.80 0.27 -6.11
C PHE A 85 19.42 0.16 -7.51
N GLU A 86 20.31 1.12 -7.84
CA GLU A 86 21.02 1.18 -9.13
C GLU A 86 22.41 0.51 -9.09
N GLY A 87 22.91 0.17 -7.90
CA GLY A 87 24.20 -0.46 -7.73
C GLY A 87 24.19 -1.96 -8.01
N VAL A 88 25.30 -2.61 -7.66
CA VAL A 88 25.46 -4.08 -7.75
C VAL A 88 24.95 -4.71 -6.46
N SER A 89 23.91 -5.51 -6.54
CA SER A 89 23.36 -6.27 -5.42
C SER A 89 22.51 -7.44 -5.92
N PRO A 90 22.23 -8.43 -5.05
CA PRO A 90 21.41 -9.58 -5.45
C PRO A 90 20.03 -9.18 -6.01
N MET A 91 19.40 -8.13 -5.46
CA MET A 91 18.08 -7.68 -5.89
C MET A 91 18.14 -6.86 -7.17
N ALA A 92 19.17 -6.02 -7.37
CA ALA A 92 19.41 -5.30 -8.62
C ALA A 92 19.76 -6.27 -9.76
N ASP A 93 20.54 -7.30 -9.46
CA ASP A 93 20.87 -8.37 -10.44
C ASP A 93 19.63 -9.17 -10.82
N LEU A 94 18.78 -9.50 -9.84
CA LEU A 94 17.50 -10.16 -10.07
C LEU A 94 16.56 -9.33 -10.95
N ARG A 95 16.47 -8.01 -10.71
CA ARG A 95 15.71 -7.08 -11.56
C ARG A 95 16.21 -7.10 -12.99
N THR A 96 17.54 -7.02 -13.17
CA THR A 96 18.19 -7.07 -14.48
C THR A 96 17.92 -8.39 -15.18
N LYS A 97 18.03 -9.52 -14.47
CA LYS A 97 17.72 -10.85 -14.99
C LYS A 97 16.25 -10.96 -15.44
N ASN A 98 15.36 -10.27 -14.75
CA ASN A 98 13.94 -10.22 -15.10
C ASN A 98 13.61 -9.18 -16.20
N GLY A 99 14.63 -8.62 -16.86
CA GLY A 99 14.47 -7.80 -18.06
C GLY A 99 14.42 -6.29 -17.83
N HIS A 100 14.73 -5.80 -16.62
CA HIS A 100 14.76 -4.36 -16.37
C HIS A 100 16.05 -3.97 -15.62
N LYS A 101 16.96 -3.29 -16.32
CA LYS A 101 18.27 -2.93 -15.76
C LYS A 101 18.20 -1.72 -14.83
N GLU A 102 17.51 -0.68 -15.27
CA GLU A 102 17.40 0.59 -14.59
C GLU A 102 16.53 0.46 -13.32
N ALA A 103 16.85 1.22 -12.28
CA ALA A 103 15.98 1.33 -11.11
C ALA A 103 14.74 2.18 -11.42
N TRP A 104 13.63 1.87 -10.76
CA TRP A 104 12.44 2.72 -10.81
C TRP A 104 12.46 3.74 -9.66
N THR A 105 11.66 4.78 -9.81
CA THR A 105 11.32 5.69 -8.73
C THR A 105 10.06 5.20 -8.04
N VAL A 106 10.11 5.09 -6.72
CA VAL A 106 8.94 4.88 -5.85
C VAL A 106 8.65 6.20 -5.15
N ASP A 107 7.50 6.79 -5.43
CA ASP A 107 7.12 8.09 -4.86
C ASP A 107 6.58 7.92 -3.44
N TYR A 108 5.69 6.94 -3.25
CA TYR A 108 5.06 6.62 -1.98
C TYR A 108 5.17 5.13 -1.68
N PHE A 109 5.38 4.81 -0.42
CA PHE A 109 5.40 3.44 0.06
C PHE A 109 4.51 3.29 1.29
N GLY A 110 3.41 2.57 1.12
CA GLY A 110 2.51 2.21 2.21
C GLY A 110 3.08 1.06 3.02
N VAL A 111 3.18 1.25 4.32
CA VAL A 111 3.64 0.22 5.27
C VAL A 111 2.41 -0.42 5.90
N GLY A 112 1.84 -1.39 5.18
CA GLY A 112 0.59 -2.07 5.52
C GLY A 112 -0.65 -1.45 4.89
N ASN A 113 -1.78 -2.16 5.02
CA ASN A 113 -3.11 -1.77 4.58
C ASN A 113 -4.17 -2.30 5.54
N GLU A 114 -5.01 -1.42 6.08
CA GLU A 114 -6.11 -1.80 6.98
C GLU A 114 -5.67 -2.79 8.08
N ASN A 115 -4.54 -2.52 8.71
CA ASN A 115 -3.94 -3.45 9.68
C ASN A 115 -4.79 -3.62 10.95
N TRP A 116 -5.73 -2.70 11.21
CA TRP A 116 -6.80 -2.85 12.21
C TRP A 116 -7.83 -3.93 11.85
N GLY A 117 -7.87 -4.36 10.61
CA GLY A 117 -8.81 -5.34 10.07
C GLY A 117 -8.08 -6.42 9.27
N CYS A 118 -8.37 -6.50 7.98
CA CYS A 118 -7.87 -7.56 7.09
C CYS A 118 -6.34 -7.61 6.93
N GLY A 119 -5.64 -6.53 7.23
CA GLY A 119 -4.17 -6.47 7.19
C GLY A 119 -3.48 -6.99 8.45
N GLY A 120 -4.13 -7.83 9.25
CA GLY A 120 -3.49 -8.49 10.39
C GLY A 120 -4.24 -8.36 11.72
N ASN A 121 -5.40 -7.69 11.75
CA ASN A 121 -6.26 -7.52 12.94
C ASN A 121 -5.49 -7.03 14.17
N MET A 122 -4.71 -5.97 13.98
CA MET A 122 -3.80 -5.43 14.98
C MET A 122 -4.48 -4.36 15.84
N ASN A 123 -4.04 -4.25 17.09
CA ASN A 123 -4.31 -3.06 17.90
C ASN A 123 -3.41 -1.91 17.45
N PRO A 124 -3.79 -0.64 17.66
CA PRO A 124 -3.05 0.52 17.14
C PRO A 124 -1.63 0.66 17.72
N ASP A 125 -1.41 0.34 18.97
CA ASP A 125 -0.09 0.32 19.60
C ASP A 125 0.81 -0.77 19.02
N PHE A 126 0.27 -1.97 18.79
CA PHE A 126 1.00 -3.06 18.14
C PHE A 126 1.36 -2.69 16.70
N TYR A 127 0.39 -2.18 15.93
CA TYR A 127 0.66 -1.67 14.58
C TYR A 127 1.75 -0.60 14.59
N GLY A 128 1.66 0.39 15.48
CA GLY A 128 2.64 1.46 15.60
C GLY A 128 4.07 0.94 15.85
N ASN A 129 4.21 -0.07 16.71
CA ASN A 129 5.50 -0.73 16.97
C ASN A 129 6.00 -1.51 15.75
N MET A 130 5.11 -2.23 15.07
CA MET A 130 5.43 -2.94 13.84
C MET A 130 5.79 -1.97 12.71
N TYR A 131 5.04 -0.88 12.55
CA TYR A 131 5.34 0.19 11.59
C TYR A 131 6.76 0.72 11.79
N ARG A 132 7.16 1.05 13.03
CA ARG A 132 8.50 1.53 13.36
C ARG A 132 9.58 0.55 12.91
N ARG A 133 9.33 -0.74 13.10
CA ARG A 133 10.25 -1.80 12.69
C ARG A 133 10.34 -1.90 11.17
N TYR A 134 9.22 -2.01 10.48
CA TYR A 134 9.18 -2.19 9.03
C TYR A 134 9.68 -0.97 8.27
N GLN A 135 9.24 0.23 8.63
CA GLN A 135 9.64 1.46 7.96
C GLN A 135 11.15 1.73 8.07
N THR A 136 11.82 1.22 9.09
CA THR A 136 13.28 1.34 9.25
C THR A 136 14.02 0.69 8.08
N TYR A 137 13.46 -0.33 7.49
CA TYR A 137 14.05 -1.08 6.39
C TYR A 137 13.50 -0.68 5.01
N VAL A 138 12.53 0.19 4.95
CA VAL A 138 12.15 0.91 3.73
C VAL A 138 13.13 2.05 3.53
N ARG A 139 14.23 1.76 2.82
CA ARG A 139 15.35 2.67 2.67
C ARG A 139 15.33 3.36 1.31
N ASN A 140 15.86 4.57 1.28
CA ASN A 140 16.04 5.29 0.03
C ASN A 140 17.36 4.86 -0.63
N TYR A 141 17.28 3.85 -1.49
CA TYR A 141 18.43 3.38 -2.26
C TYR A 141 18.75 4.27 -3.47
N ALA A 142 17.77 4.99 -3.99
CA ALA A 142 17.92 5.81 -5.19
C ALA A 142 18.73 7.11 -4.97
N GLY A 143 19.01 7.49 -3.73
CA GLY A 143 19.88 8.61 -3.38
C GLY A 143 19.38 10.02 -3.69
N ASN A 144 18.57 10.21 -4.72
CA ASN A 144 18.14 11.51 -5.23
C ASN A 144 16.66 11.84 -4.97
N LYS A 145 15.80 10.86 -4.78
CA LYS A 145 14.37 11.07 -4.46
C LYS A 145 13.97 10.22 -3.26
N PRO A 146 13.72 10.83 -2.09
CA PRO A 146 13.26 10.10 -0.91
C PRO A 146 11.90 9.44 -1.15
N ILE A 147 11.74 8.20 -0.69
CA ILE A 147 10.47 7.50 -0.67
C ILE A 147 9.63 8.07 0.47
N LYS A 148 8.43 8.56 0.17
CA LYS A 148 7.48 9.00 1.19
C LYS A 148 6.79 7.79 1.81
N LYS A 149 6.91 7.64 3.13
CA LYS A 149 6.37 6.51 3.88
C LYS A 149 4.99 6.83 4.41
N ILE A 150 4.02 5.99 4.09
CA ILE A 150 2.62 6.17 4.47
C ILE A 150 2.25 5.08 5.47
N ALA A 151 1.84 5.47 6.66
CA ALA A 151 1.33 4.54 7.67
C ALA A 151 -0.14 4.20 7.41
N CYS A 152 -0.57 3.03 7.89
CA CYS A 152 -1.98 2.66 7.90
C CYS A 152 -2.74 3.53 8.90
N GLY A 153 -3.63 4.36 8.40
CA GLY A 153 -4.50 5.21 9.20
C GLY A 153 -5.87 4.61 9.46
N ALA A 154 -6.73 5.44 10.00
CA ALA A 154 -8.01 5.04 10.55
C ALA A 154 -9.01 4.47 9.54
N ASN A 155 -9.94 3.67 10.07
CA ASN A 155 -11.19 3.34 9.42
C ASN A 155 -12.21 4.42 9.77
N VAL A 156 -12.54 5.29 8.81
CA VAL A 156 -13.47 6.41 8.99
C VAL A 156 -13.03 7.32 10.15
N ASP A 157 -13.83 7.46 11.17
CA ASP A 157 -13.67 8.33 12.34
C ASP A 157 -13.09 7.61 13.57
N ASP A 158 -12.31 6.55 13.35
CA ASP A 158 -11.56 5.90 14.41
C ASP A 158 -10.37 6.78 14.85
N TYR A 159 -10.67 7.85 15.55
CA TYR A 159 -9.66 8.80 16.04
C TYR A 159 -8.76 8.16 17.10
N GLU A 160 -9.23 7.14 17.83
CA GLU A 160 -8.42 6.41 18.80
C GLU A 160 -7.27 5.67 18.11
N TRP A 161 -7.55 5.02 16.96
CA TRP A 161 -6.51 4.42 16.12
C TRP A 161 -5.45 5.46 15.73
N THR A 162 -5.89 6.59 15.20
CA THR A 162 -4.99 7.65 14.74
C THR A 162 -4.14 8.19 15.89
N GLU A 163 -4.76 8.50 17.03
CA GLU A 163 -4.08 9.05 18.20
C GLU A 163 -3.01 8.08 18.72
N GLU A 164 -3.34 6.81 18.87
CA GLU A 164 -2.44 5.81 19.43
C GLU A 164 -1.30 5.45 18.47
N VAL A 165 -1.58 5.33 17.18
CA VAL A 165 -0.53 5.15 16.15
C VAL A 165 0.43 6.32 16.16
N MET A 166 -0.06 7.56 16.22
CA MET A 166 0.77 8.75 16.29
C MET A 166 1.62 8.79 17.56
N LYS A 167 1.06 8.46 18.72
CA LYS A 167 1.79 8.38 19.99
C LYS A 167 2.90 7.33 19.96
N THR A 168 2.57 6.15 19.44
CA THR A 168 3.50 5.00 19.42
C THR A 168 4.63 5.21 18.41
N THR A 169 4.35 5.81 17.27
CA THR A 169 5.35 6.02 16.21
C THR A 169 6.21 7.25 16.44
N PHE A 170 5.68 8.29 17.08
CA PHE A 170 6.36 9.56 17.27
C PHE A 170 7.28 9.51 18.50
N ARG A 171 8.59 9.58 18.27
CA ARG A 171 9.57 9.83 19.33
C ARG A 171 10.30 11.13 19.10
N ARG A 172 10.05 12.07 19.99
CA ARG A 172 10.73 13.37 19.97
C ARG A 172 12.19 13.22 20.43
N ASN A 173 13.13 13.79 19.66
CA ASN A 173 14.52 14.00 20.07
C ASN A 173 15.37 12.75 20.32
N GLU A 174 15.12 11.62 19.69
CA GLU A 174 16.04 10.49 19.73
C GLU A 174 17.01 10.55 18.53
N PRO A 175 18.33 10.72 18.77
CA PRO A 175 19.34 10.69 17.71
C PRO A 175 19.34 9.34 17.00
N GLY A 176 19.51 9.34 15.68
CA GLY A 176 19.59 8.12 14.88
C GLY A 176 18.26 7.47 14.52
N GLN A 177 17.15 8.07 14.84
CA GLN A 177 15.86 7.60 14.34
C GLN A 177 15.70 7.95 12.86
N HIS A 178 15.55 6.92 12.06
CA HIS A 178 15.35 7.05 10.63
C HIS A 178 13.85 7.09 10.32
N GLY A 179 13.37 8.30 10.15
CA GLY A 179 12.10 8.57 9.52
C GLY A 179 10.89 8.12 10.32
N PHE A 180 10.02 9.06 10.50
CA PHE A 180 8.64 8.83 10.86
C PHE A 180 7.85 8.57 9.58
N MET A 181 6.54 8.64 9.66
CA MET A 181 5.69 8.66 8.48
C MET A 181 5.70 10.05 7.82
N ASP A 182 5.62 10.06 6.51
CA ASP A 182 5.36 11.26 5.72
C ASP A 182 3.86 11.53 5.57
N GLY A 183 3.05 10.50 5.80
CA GLY A 183 1.60 10.57 5.75
C GLY A 183 0.93 9.41 6.45
N LEU A 184 -0.35 9.59 6.70
CA LEU A 184 -1.25 8.60 7.27
C LEU A 184 -2.40 8.38 6.29
N SER A 185 -2.70 7.13 5.93
CA SER A 185 -3.83 6.85 5.05
C SER A 185 -5.16 6.97 5.81
N LEU A 186 -6.22 7.30 5.10
CA LEU A 186 -7.58 7.30 5.62
C LEU A 186 -8.44 6.42 4.71
N HIS A 187 -9.25 5.56 5.31
CA HIS A 187 -10.17 4.69 4.59
C HIS A 187 -11.61 5.08 4.89
N TYR A 188 -12.30 5.54 3.85
CA TYR A 188 -13.69 5.92 3.94
C TYR A 188 -14.45 5.46 2.68
N TYR A 189 -15.58 4.80 2.90
CA TYR A 189 -16.44 4.31 1.82
C TYR A 189 -17.75 5.09 1.77
N THR A 190 -18.14 5.55 0.58
CA THR A 190 -19.46 6.12 0.32
C THR A 190 -20.30 5.16 -0.50
N HIS A 191 -21.53 4.91 -0.06
CA HIS A 191 -22.52 4.13 -0.80
C HIS A 191 -23.94 4.54 -0.35
N PRO A 192 -24.99 4.29 -1.15
CA PRO A 192 -26.36 4.74 -0.85
C PRO A 192 -26.93 4.17 0.44
N GLY A 193 -26.64 2.91 0.72
CA GLY A 193 -27.14 2.17 1.87
C GLY A 193 -26.13 2.05 3.02
N GLY A 194 -26.25 1.01 3.81
CA GLY A 194 -25.28 0.60 4.83
C GLY A 194 -24.28 -0.42 4.30
N TRP A 195 -23.30 -0.79 5.12
CA TRP A 195 -22.23 -1.72 4.74
C TRP A 195 -22.75 -3.08 4.22
N LEU A 196 -23.81 -3.61 4.87
CA LEU A 196 -24.40 -4.89 4.47
C LEU A 196 -25.36 -4.77 3.27
N ASN A 197 -25.87 -3.56 2.98
CA ASN A 197 -26.74 -3.28 1.86
C ASN A 197 -26.27 -2.00 1.16
N LYS A 198 -25.27 -2.15 0.32
CA LYS A 198 -24.62 -1.00 -0.35
C LYS A 198 -25.48 -0.34 -1.41
N GLY A 199 -26.57 -1.01 -1.85
CA GLY A 199 -27.38 -0.56 -2.97
C GLY A 199 -26.86 -1.05 -4.32
N SER A 200 -27.71 -0.90 -5.36
CA SER A 200 -27.35 -1.27 -6.73
C SER A 200 -26.45 -0.20 -7.35
N ALA A 201 -25.43 -0.65 -8.08
CA ALA A 201 -24.56 0.24 -8.87
C ALA A 201 -25.23 0.66 -10.22
N THR A 202 -26.24 -0.06 -10.65
CA THR A 202 -26.92 0.14 -11.95
C THR A 202 -28.37 0.59 -11.82
N GLU A 203 -28.99 0.31 -10.69
CA GLU A 203 -30.39 0.66 -10.41
C GLU A 203 -30.46 1.68 -9.27
N PHE A 204 -30.29 2.94 -9.60
CA PHE A 204 -30.33 4.05 -8.67
C PHE A 204 -31.15 5.21 -9.24
N ASP A 205 -31.76 5.98 -8.35
CA ASP A 205 -32.43 7.23 -8.65
C ASP A 205 -31.57 8.46 -8.31
N GLU A 206 -32.03 9.64 -8.73
CA GLU A 206 -31.35 10.92 -8.49
C GLU A 206 -31.16 11.18 -6.98
N LYS A 207 -32.14 10.79 -6.15
CA LYS A 207 -32.06 10.96 -4.70
C LYS A 207 -30.93 10.14 -4.09
N LYS A 208 -30.80 8.87 -4.48
CA LYS A 208 -29.71 7.99 -4.02
C LYS A 208 -28.35 8.50 -4.47
N TRP A 209 -28.28 8.97 -5.73
CA TRP A 209 -27.08 9.59 -6.27
C TRP A 209 -26.65 10.79 -5.43
N TYR A 210 -27.57 11.72 -5.22
CA TYR A 210 -27.32 12.93 -4.42
C TYR A 210 -26.89 12.58 -2.98
N GLN A 211 -27.56 11.62 -2.33
CA GLN A 211 -27.20 11.17 -0.99
C GLN A 211 -25.78 10.60 -0.93
N THR A 212 -25.39 9.81 -1.94
CA THR A 212 -24.04 9.24 -2.02
C THR A 212 -23.00 10.32 -2.19
N MET A 213 -23.26 11.27 -3.09
CA MET A 213 -22.37 12.40 -3.31
C MET A 213 -22.24 13.30 -2.07
N LYS A 214 -23.33 13.53 -1.37
CA LYS A 214 -23.32 14.32 -0.12
C LYS A 214 -22.48 13.67 0.97
N LYS A 215 -22.46 12.35 1.07
CA LYS A 215 -21.64 11.63 2.03
C LYS A 215 -20.14 11.88 1.83
N THR A 216 -19.70 12.22 0.62
CA THR A 216 -18.27 12.53 0.37
C THR A 216 -17.79 13.76 1.11
N TRP A 217 -18.68 14.69 1.48
CA TRP A 217 -18.32 15.89 2.23
C TRP A 217 -17.88 15.59 3.66
N TYR A 218 -18.24 14.42 4.19
CA TYR A 218 -17.74 13.98 5.49
C TYR A 218 -16.21 13.85 5.55
N MET A 219 -15.55 13.75 4.39
CA MET A 219 -14.08 13.78 4.31
C MET A 219 -13.49 15.06 4.91
N ASP A 220 -14.18 16.20 4.83
CA ASP A 220 -13.71 17.47 5.41
C ASP A 220 -13.67 17.42 6.94
N GLU A 221 -14.44 16.53 7.56
CA GLU A 221 -14.45 16.33 9.02
C GLU A 221 -13.42 15.27 9.47
N LEU A 222 -12.99 14.41 8.54
CA LEU A 222 -12.06 13.31 8.83
C LEU A 222 -10.59 13.71 8.66
N ILE A 223 -10.29 14.82 7.99
CA ILE A 223 -8.95 15.34 7.70
C ILE A 223 -8.59 16.44 8.68
#